data_0e45d9b5e405387f0bc77dfc57840eaf
#
_entry.id   0e45d9b5e405387f0bc77dfc57840eaf
#
_cell.length_a   1.000
_cell.length_b   1.000
_cell.length_c   1.000
_cell.angle_alpha   90.00
_cell.angle_beta   90.00
_cell.angle_gamma   90.00
#
_symmetry.space_group_name_H-M   'P 1'
#
loop_
_entity.id
_entity.type
_entity.pdbx_description
1 polymer ?
#
loop_
_entity_poly.entity_id
_entity_poly.type
_entity_poly.pdbx_seq_one_letter_code
_entity_poly.pdbx_strand_id
1 'polypeptide(L)'
;MRRRSALIATGVTLALVTGGATTSAFASTPASEAVTAAAVADTTPAIVAATNAFLATLTAAQKTAVQFAWTNTTQKKKWSNLPQGLYTRSGLMWGNLTTAQKNAWLAVMQVTLSPAGYTRVRQEWAADDQLASGGGLQYGQQYYWIALIGTPSATTPWQWQWGGHHVTVNATISGTEVALYPSFIGAQPASYTSSGATVKPLGDIWTSAYALLSSLTTAQKAQAVRGSTYIDLLYGPGQDSRAPSYEGIAGSALTAAQKTQLLTLISGYANLVNTEDAAGRLAEIQATLDQTYFAWYGPQTSAGNSYFRVTGPRVIIEYSPQAMGGTAANHIHGIYRDPQNDYGAAITG
;
A
#
# COMPACT_ATOMS: atom_id res chain seq x y z
N MET A 1 -17.86 18.29 -61.82
CA MET A 1 -18.05 17.12 -62.71
C MET A 1 -18.60 15.99 -61.83
N ARG A 2 -19.91 15.76 -61.93
CA ARG A 2 -20.58 14.63 -62.61
C ARG A 2 -20.06 13.28 -62.12
N ARG A 3 -20.80 12.44 -61.56
CA ARG A 3 -22.11 11.72 -61.65
C ARG A 3 -21.76 10.28 -61.25
N ARG A 4 -22.52 9.35 -60.78
CA ARG A 4 -23.93 9.06 -60.63
C ARG A 4 -24.17 7.88 -59.69
N SER A 5 -25.36 7.89 -59.15
CA SER A 5 -26.12 6.85 -58.47
C SER A 5 -26.38 5.58 -59.26
N ALA A 6 -26.68 4.47 -58.62
CA ALA A 6 -27.65 3.49 -59.06
C ALA A 6 -28.26 2.74 -57.88
N LEU A 7 -29.54 2.93 -57.67
CA LEU A 7 -30.49 2.04 -56.98
C LEU A 7 -30.89 0.91 -57.92
N ILE A 8 -31.15 -0.29 -57.39
CA ILE A 8 -32.17 -1.19 -57.89
C ILE A 8 -32.85 -1.88 -56.70
N ALA A 9 -34.19 -1.83 -56.74
CA ALA A 9 -35.15 -2.39 -55.82
C ALA A 9 -35.76 -3.69 -56.36
N THR A 10 -36.54 -4.32 -55.53
CA THR A 10 -37.72 -5.20 -55.74
C THR A 10 -37.55 -6.71 -55.66
N GLY A 11 -38.49 -7.27 -54.85
CA GLY A 11 -38.92 -8.64 -54.92
C GLY A 11 -39.65 -9.11 -53.65
N VAL A 12 -40.93 -8.73 -53.51
CA VAL A 12 -41.87 -9.31 -52.52
C VAL A 12 -42.43 -10.63 -53.09
N THR A 13 -42.44 -11.69 -52.29
CA THR A 13 -43.37 -12.79 -52.48
C THR A 13 -43.87 -13.33 -51.16
N LEU A 14 -45.17 -13.26 -50.99
CA LEU A 14 -45.98 -13.73 -49.89
C LEU A 14 -46.45 -15.16 -50.17
N ALA A 15 -46.28 -16.08 -49.20
CA ALA A 15 -47.00 -17.35 -49.23
C ALA A 15 -47.41 -17.73 -47.80
N LEU A 16 -48.73 -17.76 -47.57
CA LEU A 16 -49.39 -18.37 -46.44
C LEU A 16 -49.42 -19.88 -46.61
N VAL A 17 -49.20 -20.68 -45.57
CA VAL A 17 -49.92 -21.94 -45.28
C VAL A 17 -49.82 -22.31 -43.80
N THR A 18 -50.91 -22.29 -43.13
CA THR A 18 -51.58 -23.11 -42.08
C THR A 18 -50.80 -24.14 -41.27
N GLY A 19 -50.93 -24.01 -39.95
CA GLY A 19 -51.45 -25.08 -39.07
C GLY A 19 -50.42 -25.96 -38.38
N GLY A 20 -50.42 -25.94 -37.07
CA GLY A 20 -50.26 -27.16 -36.29
C GLY A 20 -49.17 -27.19 -35.21
N ALA A 21 -49.63 -27.34 -33.98
CA ALA A 21 -48.99 -27.96 -32.84
C ALA A 21 -47.92 -27.14 -32.07
N THR A 22 -48.36 -26.69 -30.93
CA THR A 22 -47.55 -26.21 -29.80
C THR A 22 -46.67 -27.31 -29.23
N THR A 23 -45.37 -27.14 -29.32
CA THR A 23 -44.43 -27.83 -28.43
C THR A 23 -43.66 -26.76 -27.68
N SER A 24 -43.89 -26.70 -26.37
CA SER A 24 -43.13 -25.82 -25.44
C SER A 24 -41.68 -26.27 -25.44
N ALA A 25 -40.82 -25.48 -26.12
CA ALA A 25 -39.39 -25.63 -25.95
C ALA A 25 -39.01 -24.96 -24.63
N PHE A 26 -38.60 -25.74 -23.64
CA PHE A 26 -37.90 -25.25 -22.47
C PHE A 26 -36.60 -24.59 -22.96
N ALA A 27 -36.51 -23.28 -22.82
CA ALA A 27 -35.27 -22.54 -22.98
C ALA A 27 -34.30 -23.04 -21.89
N SER A 28 -33.30 -23.80 -22.27
CA SER A 28 -32.14 -24.06 -21.41
C SER A 28 -31.42 -22.74 -21.17
N THR A 29 -31.46 -22.28 -19.93
CA THR A 29 -30.57 -21.22 -19.42
C THR A 29 -29.12 -21.67 -19.67
N PRO A 30 -28.28 -20.85 -20.31
CA PRO A 30 -26.88 -21.19 -20.39
C PRO A 30 -26.32 -21.27 -18.96
N ALA A 31 -25.70 -22.40 -18.64
CA ALA A 31 -24.95 -22.55 -17.42
C ALA A 31 -23.89 -21.43 -17.39
N SER A 32 -23.94 -20.60 -16.36
CA SER A 32 -22.87 -19.66 -16.04
C SER A 32 -21.61 -20.48 -15.87
N GLU A 33 -20.69 -20.44 -16.83
CA GLU A 33 -19.34 -20.90 -16.62
C GLU A 33 -18.76 -20.10 -15.44
N ALA A 34 -18.60 -20.78 -14.32
CA ALA A 34 -17.82 -20.26 -13.22
C ALA A 34 -16.40 -20.05 -13.75
N VAL A 35 -16.02 -18.80 -14.02
CA VAL A 35 -14.63 -18.44 -14.24
C VAL A 35 -13.92 -18.81 -12.96
N THR A 36 -13.28 -19.97 -12.94
CA THR A 36 -12.32 -20.31 -11.90
C THR A 36 -11.21 -19.28 -12.01
N ALA A 37 -11.17 -18.36 -11.03
CA ALA A 37 -10.03 -17.47 -10.88
C ALA A 37 -8.78 -18.37 -10.86
N ALA A 38 -7.89 -18.19 -11.83
CA ALA A 38 -6.60 -18.85 -11.81
C ALA A 38 -5.96 -18.53 -10.46
N ALA A 39 -5.55 -19.55 -9.72
CA ALA A 39 -4.82 -19.34 -8.48
C ALA A 39 -3.61 -18.44 -8.80
N VAL A 40 -3.51 -17.31 -8.13
CA VAL A 40 -2.36 -16.44 -8.27
C VAL A 40 -1.14 -17.23 -7.78
N ALA A 41 -0.05 -17.20 -8.52
CA ALA A 41 1.11 -18.01 -8.21
C ALA A 41 1.80 -17.53 -6.93
N ASP A 42 2.13 -18.44 -6.00
CA ASP A 42 2.89 -18.15 -4.79
C ASP A 42 4.20 -17.41 -5.12
N THR A 43 4.35 -16.19 -4.60
CA THR A 43 5.52 -15.33 -4.83
C THR A 43 6.68 -15.63 -3.87
N THR A 44 6.45 -16.36 -2.78
CA THR A 44 7.47 -16.67 -1.75
C THR A 44 8.74 -17.30 -2.32
N PRO A 45 8.69 -18.30 -3.22
CA PRO A 45 9.91 -18.86 -3.80
C PRO A 45 10.77 -17.83 -4.55
N ALA A 46 10.13 -16.90 -5.24
CA ALA A 46 10.83 -15.81 -5.94
C ALA A 46 11.48 -14.82 -4.96
N ILE A 47 10.78 -14.49 -3.86
CA ILE A 47 11.33 -13.62 -2.80
C ILE A 47 12.54 -14.27 -2.13
N VAL A 48 12.45 -15.55 -1.81
CA VAL A 48 13.57 -16.34 -1.23
C VAL A 48 14.76 -16.38 -2.19
N ALA A 49 14.52 -16.68 -3.47
CA ALA A 49 15.57 -16.75 -4.49
C ALA A 49 16.26 -15.38 -4.66
N ALA A 50 15.51 -14.30 -4.77
CA ALA A 50 16.06 -12.94 -4.90
C ALA A 50 16.88 -12.54 -3.67
N THR A 51 16.38 -12.86 -2.45
CA THR A 51 17.09 -12.55 -1.20
C THR A 51 18.38 -13.35 -1.07
N ASN A 52 18.39 -14.63 -1.45
CA ASN A 52 19.60 -15.43 -1.49
C ASN A 52 20.60 -14.92 -2.55
N ALA A 53 20.12 -14.46 -3.71
CA ALA A 53 20.97 -13.82 -4.71
C ALA A 53 21.60 -12.52 -4.16
N PHE A 54 20.84 -11.69 -3.42
CA PHE A 54 21.40 -10.54 -2.72
C PHE A 54 22.48 -10.95 -1.71
N LEU A 55 22.19 -11.93 -0.84
CA LEU A 55 23.16 -12.45 0.13
C LEU A 55 24.44 -12.99 -0.54
N ALA A 56 24.33 -13.59 -1.72
CA ALA A 56 25.48 -14.09 -2.47
C ALA A 56 26.44 -12.97 -2.94
N THR A 57 25.96 -11.74 -3.11
CA THR A 57 26.80 -10.57 -3.47
C THR A 57 27.59 -10.01 -2.30
N LEU A 58 27.26 -10.39 -1.05
CA LEU A 58 27.81 -9.80 0.16
C LEU A 58 29.10 -10.49 0.60
N THR A 59 30.03 -9.71 1.14
CA THR A 59 31.19 -10.22 1.88
C THR A 59 30.77 -10.91 3.18
N ALA A 60 31.63 -11.71 3.78
CA ALA A 60 31.34 -12.35 5.07
C ALA A 60 31.00 -11.32 6.16
N ALA A 61 31.74 -10.21 6.22
CA ALA A 61 31.47 -9.12 7.18
C ALA A 61 30.11 -8.48 6.95
N GLN A 62 29.72 -8.24 5.68
CA GLN A 62 28.41 -7.69 5.34
C GLN A 62 27.27 -8.66 5.67
N LYS A 63 27.44 -9.97 5.44
CA LYS A 63 26.46 -10.99 5.85
C LYS A 63 26.23 -10.98 7.35
N THR A 64 27.30 -10.92 8.14
CA THR A 64 27.20 -10.80 9.61
C THR A 64 26.48 -9.53 10.03
N ALA A 65 26.71 -8.40 9.36
CA ALA A 65 26.09 -7.12 9.70
C ALA A 65 24.61 -7.06 9.33
N VAL A 66 24.15 -7.74 8.27
CA VAL A 66 22.78 -7.65 7.76
C VAL A 66 21.83 -8.67 8.38
N GLN A 67 22.35 -9.82 8.85
CA GLN A 67 21.54 -10.94 9.35
C GLN A 67 21.42 -10.95 10.87
N PHE A 68 20.21 -11.07 11.37
CA PHE A 68 19.86 -11.15 12.79
C PHE A 68 19.08 -12.43 13.04
N ALA A 69 19.16 -12.98 14.26
CA ALA A 69 18.37 -14.14 14.64
C ALA A 69 16.86 -13.84 14.57
N TRP A 70 16.04 -14.80 14.16
CA TRP A 70 14.57 -14.67 14.15
C TRP A 70 14.00 -14.28 15.50
N THR A 71 14.61 -14.75 16.60
CA THR A 71 14.22 -14.45 17.97
C THR A 71 14.60 -13.03 18.43
N ASN A 72 15.28 -12.24 17.59
CA ASN A 72 15.64 -10.85 17.90
C ASN A 72 14.44 -9.92 17.73
N THR A 73 13.52 -9.93 18.68
CA THR A 73 12.31 -9.10 18.68
C THR A 73 12.63 -7.60 18.72
N THR A 74 13.76 -7.21 19.31
CA THR A 74 14.22 -5.82 19.32
C THR A 74 14.53 -5.35 17.91
N GLN A 75 15.24 -6.16 17.11
CA GLN A 75 15.56 -5.80 15.72
C GLN A 75 14.32 -5.77 14.84
N LYS A 76 13.36 -6.67 15.01
CA LYS A 76 12.07 -6.65 14.27
C LYS A 76 11.37 -5.29 14.39
N LYS A 77 11.46 -4.66 15.55
CA LYS A 77 10.81 -3.38 15.89
C LYS A 77 11.73 -2.16 15.74
N LYS A 78 12.99 -2.36 15.31
CA LYS A 78 14.00 -1.31 15.26
C LYS A 78 13.91 -0.52 13.97
N TRP A 79 12.93 0.35 13.84
CA TRP A 79 12.74 1.26 12.74
C TRP A 79 12.21 2.62 13.22
N SER A 80 12.40 3.67 12.43
CA SER A 80 11.96 5.02 12.76
C SER A 80 11.90 5.88 11.50
N ASN A 81 11.06 6.92 11.54
CA ASN A 81 10.98 7.99 10.56
C ASN A 81 11.94 9.17 10.86
N LEU A 82 12.83 9.03 11.82
CA LEU A 82 13.86 10.04 12.07
C LEU A 82 15.00 9.92 11.06
N PRO A 83 15.61 11.04 10.63
CA PRO A 83 16.76 11.03 9.72
C PRO A 83 17.98 10.36 10.33
N GLN A 84 18.93 10.00 9.47
CA GLN A 84 20.21 9.45 9.89
C GLN A 84 20.93 10.45 10.81
N GLY A 85 21.56 9.93 11.89
CA GLY A 85 22.19 10.73 12.93
C GLY A 85 21.28 11.01 14.13
N LEU A 86 19.96 11.06 13.95
CA LEU A 86 18.99 11.15 15.06
C LEU A 86 18.46 9.78 15.49
N TYR A 87 18.62 8.77 14.66
CA TYR A 87 18.23 7.40 14.97
C TYR A 87 19.26 6.39 14.46
N THR A 88 19.72 5.49 15.32
CA THR A 88 20.70 4.45 14.97
C THR A 88 20.00 3.22 14.40
N ARG A 89 20.15 2.99 13.10
CA ARG A 89 19.69 1.80 12.40
C ARG A 89 20.74 0.68 12.44
N SER A 90 20.33 -0.53 12.11
CA SER A 90 21.22 -1.71 12.05
C SER A 90 21.15 -2.36 10.67
N GLY A 91 22.19 -3.10 10.30
CA GLY A 91 22.27 -3.77 9.01
C GLY A 91 23.25 -3.08 8.04
N LEU A 92 22.88 -3.00 6.76
CA LEU A 92 23.71 -2.39 5.73
C LEU A 92 23.12 -1.07 5.26
N MET A 93 23.92 -0.01 5.30
CA MET A 93 23.54 1.28 4.77
C MET A 93 23.67 1.28 3.23
N TRP A 94 22.62 1.72 2.54
CA TRP A 94 22.53 1.75 1.09
C TRP A 94 23.70 2.47 0.42
N GLY A 95 24.12 3.60 0.97
CA GLY A 95 25.24 4.39 0.44
C GLY A 95 26.56 3.62 0.35
N ASN A 96 26.73 2.60 1.21
CA ASN A 96 27.96 1.78 1.26
C ASN A 96 27.93 0.54 0.36
N LEU A 97 26.84 0.32 -0.37
CA LEU A 97 26.69 -0.84 -1.24
C LEU A 97 27.24 -0.57 -2.64
N THR A 98 27.84 -1.60 -3.24
CA THR A 98 28.20 -1.59 -4.66
C THR A 98 26.96 -1.57 -5.55
N THR A 99 27.11 -1.20 -6.82
CA THR A 99 26.01 -1.23 -7.80
C THR A 99 25.40 -2.63 -7.93
N ALA A 100 26.21 -3.68 -7.93
CA ALA A 100 25.72 -5.06 -8.00
C ALA A 100 24.87 -5.42 -6.78
N GLN A 101 25.30 -5.05 -5.57
CA GLN A 101 24.54 -5.26 -4.33
C GLN A 101 23.22 -4.46 -4.33
N LYS A 102 23.25 -3.22 -4.78
CA LYS A 102 22.07 -2.37 -4.94
C LYS A 102 21.05 -2.98 -5.89
N ASN A 103 21.49 -3.43 -7.06
CA ASN A 103 20.60 -4.06 -8.04
C ASN A 103 19.98 -5.36 -7.51
N ALA A 104 20.77 -6.18 -6.81
CA ALA A 104 20.27 -7.40 -6.18
C ALA A 104 19.23 -7.11 -5.10
N TRP A 105 19.41 -6.07 -4.28
CA TRP A 105 18.39 -5.67 -3.29
C TRP A 105 17.12 -5.11 -3.95
N LEU A 106 17.26 -4.30 -5.00
CA LEU A 106 16.09 -3.81 -5.75
C LEU A 106 15.26 -4.96 -6.33
N ALA A 107 15.89 -6.05 -6.74
CA ALA A 107 15.18 -7.25 -7.19
C ALA A 107 14.36 -7.90 -6.06
N VAL A 108 14.87 -7.93 -4.81
CA VAL A 108 14.09 -8.38 -3.65
C VAL A 108 12.83 -7.53 -3.47
N MET A 109 12.99 -6.20 -3.53
CA MET A 109 11.86 -5.29 -3.39
C MET A 109 10.84 -5.46 -4.54
N GLN A 110 11.30 -5.67 -5.77
CA GLN A 110 10.42 -5.83 -6.95
C GLN A 110 9.55 -7.09 -6.90
N VAL A 111 10.07 -8.18 -6.35
CA VAL A 111 9.29 -9.43 -6.25
C VAL A 111 8.39 -9.47 -5.01
N THR A 112 8.70 -8.68 -3.98
CA THR A 112 7.90 -8.60 -2.77
C THR A 112 6.75 -7.59 -2.89
N LEU A 113 7.01 -6.47 -3.55
CA LEU A 113 6.04 -5.39 -3.73
C LEU A 113 5.28 -5.55 -5.05
N SER A 114 4.06 -5.03 -5.10
CA SER A 114 3.38 -4.86 -6.38
C SER A 114 4.13 -3.84 -7.27
N PRO A 115 3.93 -3.81 -8.58
CA PRO A 115 4.52 -2.79 -9.44
C PRO A 115 4.18 -1.36 -8.99
N ALA A 116 2.95 -1.12 -8.53
CA ALA A 116 2.52 0.17 -8.00
C ALA A 116 3.18 0.46 -6.64
N GLY A 117 3.25 -0.54 -5.74
CA GLY A 117 3.91 -0.44 -4.45
C GLY A 117 5.41 -0.16 -4.58
N TYR A 118 6.10 -0.86 -5.47
CA TYR A 118 7.50 -0.60 -5.77
C TYR A 118 7.71 0.81 -6.30
N THR A 119 6.86 1.26 -7.21
CA THR A 119 6.94 2.62 -7.76
C THR A 119 6.74 3.66 -6.66
N ARG A 120 5.73 3.50 -5.78
CA ARG A 120 5.46 4.41 -4.67
C ARG A 120 6.65 4.49 -3.71
N VAL A 121 7.13 3.36 -3.21
CA VAL A 121 8.30 3.31 -2.32
C VAL A 121 9.52 3.98 -2.93
N ARG A 122 9.76 3.80 -4.24
CA ARG A 122 10.84 4.47 -4.97
C ARG A 122 10.64 5.99 -5.07
N GLN A 123 9.41 6.45 -5.24
CA GLN A 123 9.09 7.88 -5.28
C GLN A 123 9.23 8.54 -3.91
N GLU A 124 8.77 7.90 -2.85
CA GLU A 124 8.95 8.38 -1.47
C GLU A 124 10.42 8.46 -1.10
N TRP A 125 11.19 7.42 -1.46
CA TRP A 125 12.63 7.38 -1.26
C TRP A 125 13.37 8.48 -2.04
N ALA A 126 12.96 8.76 -3.29
CA ALA A 126 13.55 9.82 -4.11
C ALA A 126 13.20 11.24 -3.58
N ALA A 127 12.09 11.40 -2.86
CA ALA A 127 11.77 12.68 -2.20
C ALA A 127 12.83 13.07 -1.17
N ASP A 128 13.45 12.10 -0.48
CA ASP A 128 14.54 12.36 0.47
C ASP A 128 15.79 12.97 -0.18
N ASP A 129 16.08 12.68 -1.46
CA ASP A 129 17.18 13.33 -2.18
C ASP A 129 16.88 14.81 -2.48
N GLN A 130 15.60 15.16 -2.70
CA GLN A 130 15.19 16.56 -2.85
C GLN A 130 15.40 17.32 -1.53
N LEU A 131 15.10 16.66 -0.41
CA LEU A 131 15.30 17.22 0.92
C LEU A 131 16.80 17.37 1.23
N ALA A 132 17.63 16.42 0.85
CA ALA A 132 19.08 16.42 1.04
C ALA A 132 19.76 17.61 0.37
N SER A 133 19.23 18.11 -0.74
CA SER A 133 19.77 19.27 -1.45
C SER A 133 19.72 20.58 -0.66
N GLY A 134 18.85 20.65 0.37
CA GLY A 134 18.69 21.81 1.26
C GLY A 134 19.76 21.92 2.37
N GLY A 135 20.61 20.91 2.55
CA GLY A 135 21.60 20.82 3.63
C GLY A 135 20.98 20.51 5.01
N GLY A 136 21.81 20.43 6.04
CA GLY A 136 21.38 20.20 7.42
C GLY A 136 21.55 18.75 7.87
N LEU A 137 20.45 18.08 8.28
CA LEU A 137 20.48 16.69 8.73
C LEU A 137 20.86 15.71 7.59
N GLN A 138 21.23 14.48 7.96
CA GLN A 138 21.61 13.46 6.98
C GLN A 138 20.36 12.86 6.32
N TYR A 139 19.92 13.51 5.24
CA TYR A 139 18.83 13.09 4.37
C TYR A 139 19.36 12.45 3.08
N GLY A 140 18.50 11.78 2.34
CA GLY A 140 18.77 11.23 1.03
C GLY A 140 18.84 9.72 1.00
N GLN A 141 18.73 9.18 -0.19
CA GLN A 141 18.64 7.75 -0.47
C GLN A 141 19.80 6.94 0.14
N GLN A 142 20.98 7.52 0.22
CA GLN A 142 22.17 6.86 0.76
C GLN A 142 22.03 6.42 2.23
N TYR A 143 21.18 7.06 3.00
CA TYR A 143 20.99 6.81 4.45
C TYR A 143 19.85 5.83 4.76
N TYR A 144 19.45 5.01 3.79
CA TYR A 144 18.52 3.92 3.98
C TYR A 144 19.26 2.62 4.32
N TRP A 145 18.62 1.76 5.10
CA TRP A 145 19.25 0.59 5.70
C TRP A 145 18.50 -0.69 5.37
N ILE A 146 19.22 -1.78 5.26
CA ILE A 146 18.73 -3.13 5.01
C ILE A 146 19.06 -4.02 6.19
N ALA A 147 18.07 -4.75 6.72
CA ALA A 147 18.26 -5.81 7.71
C ALA A 147 17.43 -7.04 7.34
N LEU A 148 17.96 -8.20 7.64
CA LEU A 148 17.30 -9.50 7.52
C LEU A 148 17.19 -10.12 8.90
N ILE A 149 16.00 -10.55 9.30
CA ILE A 149 15.75 -11.18 10.60
C ILE A 149 15.22 -12.59 10.33
N GLY A 150 15.98 -13.61 10.76
CA GLY A 150 15.82 -14.99 10.34
C GLY A 150 16.60 -15.29 9.05
N THR A 151 16.33 -16.44 8.47
CA THR A 151 16.98 -16.93 7.25
C THR A 151 15.93 -17.03 6.14
N PRO A 152 16.19 -16.53 4.92
CA PRO A 152 15.25 -16.67 3.80
C PRO A 152 14.83 -18.12 3.60
N SER A 153 13.55 -18.41 3.69
CA SER A 153 12.97 -19.74 3.65
C SER A 153 11.54 -19.70 3.09
N ALA A 154 11.14 -20.74 2.39
CA ALA A 154 9.76 -20.93 1.95
C ALA A 154 8.86 -21.57 3.03
N THR A 155 9.42 -22.02 4.15
CA THR A 155 8.68 -22.80 5.15
C THR A 155 8.79 -22.27 6.58
N THR A 156 9.87 -21.57 6.90
CA THR A 156 10.08 -20.98 8.22
C THR A 156 9.99 -19.45 8.14
N PRO A 157 9.43 -18.80 9.17
CA PRO A 157 9.25 -17.35 9.14
C PRO A 157 10.57 -16.61 9.16
N TRP A 158 10.62 -15.52 8.38
CA TRP A 158 11.71 -14.57 8.36
C TRP A 158 11.19 -13.19 7.94
N GLN A 159 11.98 -12.17 8.14
CA GLN A 159 11.62 -10.78 7.83
C GLN A 159 12.77 -10.10 7.13
N TRP A 160 12.46 -9.28 6.14
CA TRP A 160 13.36 -8.22 5.72
C TRP A 160 12.81 -6.85 6.12
N GLN A 161 13.72 -5.97 6.45
CA GLN A 161 13.43 -4.59 6.81
C GLN A 161 14.24 -3.67 5.94
N TRP A 162 13.60 -2.69 5.35
CA TRP A 162 14.26 -1.66 4.57
C TRP A 162 13.63 -0.32 4.91
N GLY A 163 14.47 0.69 5.26
CA GLY A 163 13.92 1.98 5.59
C GLY A 163 14.96 3.02 5.96
N GLY A 164 14.47 4.24 5.99
CA GLY A 164 15.22 5.46 6.32
C GLY A 164 14.32 6.50 6.93
N HIS A 165 14.43 7.74 6.45
CA HIS A 165 13.72 8.89 7.02
C HIS A 165 12.21 8.80 6.76
N HIS A 166 11.74 8.76 5.49
CA HIS A 166 10.32 8.89 5.18
C HIS A 166 9.64 7.60 4.71
N VAL A 167 10.37 6.52 4.50
CA VAL A 167 9.77 5.22 4.20
C VAL A 167 10.45 4.10 4.95
N THR A 168 9.65 3.20 5.50
CA THR A 168 10.10 1.93 6.08
C THR A 168 9.13 0.84 5.67
N VAL A 169 9.67 -0.25 5.16
CA VAL A 169 8.94 -1.48 4.84
C VAL A 169 9.48 -2.59 5.72
N ASN A 170 8.60 -3.21 6.50
CA ASN A 170 8.85 -4.44 7.25
C ASN A 170 8.07 -5.56 6.58
N ALA A 171 8.75 -6.42 5.83
CA ALA A 171 8.12 -7.55 5.16
C ALA A 171 8.41 -8.84 5.92
N THR A 172 7.40 -9.41 6.55
CA THR A 172 7.45 -10.74 7.17
C THR A 172 6.90 -11.76 6.20
N ILE A 173 7.67 -12.81 5.95
CA ILE A 173 7.35 -13.90 5.04
C ILE A 173 7.21 -15.19 5.86
N SER A 174 6.11 -15.93 5.70
CA SER A 174 5.87 -17.20 6.37
C SER A 174 5.00 -18.10 5.49
N GLY A 175 5.53 -19.25 5.10
CA GLY A 175 4.84 -20.10 4.12
C GLY A 175 4.61 -19.34 2.82
N THR A 176 3.36 -19.25 2.38
CA THR A 176 2.95 -18.54 1.16
C THR A 176 2.52 -17.09 1.41
N GLU A 177 2.58 -16.59 2.64
CA GLU A 177 2.04 -15.29 3.02
C GLU A 177 3.13 -14.24 3.23
N VAL A 178 2.86 -13.01 2.80
CA VAL A 178 3.70 -11.83 3.01
C VAL A 178 2.92 -10.72 3.70
N ALA A 179 3.37 -10.35 4.89
CA ALA A 179 2.82 -9.24 5.68
C ALA A 179 3.74 -8.01 5.60
N LEU A 180 3.23 -6.87 5.11
CA LEU A 180 3.97 -5.61 4.98
C LEU A 180 3.64 -4.61 6.11
N TYR A 181 3.44 -5.05 7.30
CA TYR A 181 3.11 -4.14 8.41
C TYR A 181 3.88 -4.47 9.70
N PRO A 182 4.19 -3.43 10.50
CA PRO A 182 3.94 -2.01 10.22
C PRO A 182 4.83 -1.47 9.08
N SER A 183 4.25 -0.57 8.25
CA SER A 183 5.02 0.20 7.26
C SER A 183 4.83 1.68 7.49
N PHE A 184 5.92 2.44 7.38
CA PHE A 184 5.90 3.90 7.36
C PHE A 184 5.95 4.37 5.91
N ILE A 185 5.05 5.25 5.55
CA ILE A 185 4.84 5.75 4.19
C ILE A 185 4.71 7.26 4.28
N GLY A 186 5.72 7.98 3.85
CA GLY A 186 5.77 9.42 3.97
C GLY A 186 6.58 10.08 2.85
N ALA A 187 6.50 11.39 2.76
CA ALA A 187 7.28 12.15 1.80
C ALA A 187 7.50 13.59 2.26
N GLN A 188 8.72 14.07 2.07
CA GLN A 188 9.10 15.48 2.10
C GLN A 188 10.18 15.72 1.05
N PRO A 189 9.92 16.57 0.05
CA PRO A 189 8.64 17.25 -0.20
C PRO A 189 7.54 16.28 -0.64
N ALA A 190 6.27 16.60 -0.33
CA ALA A 190 5.11 15.83 -0.77
C ALA A 190 4.88 15.87 -2.29
N SER A 191 5.56 16.81 -2.98
CA SER A 191 5.54 16.96 -4.44
C SER A 191 6.88 17.47 -4.93
N TYR A 192 7.43 16.85 -5.97
CA TYR A 192 8.69 17.26 -6.61
C TYR A 192 8.65 17.01 -8.11
N THR A 193 9.62 17.57 -8.85
CA THR A 193 9.77 17.33 -10.29
C THR A 193 10.83 16.27 -10.53
N SER A 194 10.51 15.26 -11.33
CA SER A 194 11.45 14.25 -11.80
C SER A 194 11.26 14.04 -13.31
N SER A 195 12.33 14.13 -14.08
CA SER A 195 12.31 13.99 -15.54
C SER A 195 11.24 14.86 -16.24
N GLY A 196 11.04 16.08 -15.74
CA GLY A 196 10.05 17.04 -16.29
C GLY A 196 8.60 16.78 -15.86
N ALA A 197 8.32 15.73 -15.09
CA ALA A 197 6.99 15.42 -14.59
C ALA A 197 6.87 15.71 -13.08
N THR A 198 5.67 16.15 -12.65
CA THR A 198 5.37 16.30 -11.23
C THR A 198 5.10 14.93 -10.61
N VAL A 199 5.85 14.59 -9.57
CA VAL A 199 5.66 13.38 -8.76
C VAL A 199 5.03 13.76 -7.43
N LYS A 200 3.97 13.05 -7.05
CA LYS A 200 3.27 13.17 -5.76
C LYS A 200 3.11 11.78 -5.17
N PRO A 201 4.06 11.27 -4.39
CA PRO A 201 4.05 9.87 -3.93
C PRO A 201 2.76 9.42 -3.25
N LEU A 202 2.11 10.33 -2.49
CA LEU A 202 0.88 10.08 -1.74
C LEU A 202 -0.34 10.82 -2.31
N GLY A 203 -0.26 11.32 -3.55
CA GLY A 203 -1.31 12.15 -4.14
C GLY A 203 -2.62 11.42 -4.36
N ASP A 204 -2.59 10.17 -4.76
CA ASP A 204 -3.76 9.29 -4.95
C ASP A 204 -4.41 8.92 -3.61
N ILE A 205 -3.62 8.68 -2.56
CA ILE A 205 -4.09 8.45 -1.19
C ILE A 205 -4.88 9.66 -0.69
N TRP A 206 -4.29 10.86 -0.81
CA TRP A 206 -4.96 12.08 -0.43
C TRP A 206 -6.26 12.30 -1.22
N THR A 207 -6.22 12.10 -2.53
CA THR A 207 -7.39 12.23 -3.41
C THR A 207 -8.51 11.28 -2.99
N SER A 208 -8.18 10.02 -2.68
CA SER A 208 -9.15 9.01 -2.25
C SER A 208 -9.77 9.35 -0.90
N ALA A 209 -8.97 9.82 0.07
CA ALA A 209 -9.44 10.23 1.38
C ALA A 209 -10.37 11.44 1.29
N TYR A 210 -9.99 12.45 0.49
CA TYR A 210 -10.81 13.65 0.29
C TYR A 210 -12.09 13.34 -0.49
N ALA A 211 -12.07 12.43 -1.46
CA ALA A 211 -13.26 11.97 -2.18
C ALA A 211 -14.26 11.30 -1.23
N LEU A 212 -13.78 10.41 -0.34
CA LEU A 212 -14.64 9.81 0.69
C LEU A 212 -15.26 10.89 1.60
N LEU A 213 -14.44 11.79 2.17
CA LEU A 213 -14.95 12.89 3.00
C LEU A 213 -16.00 13.73 2.26
N SER A 214 -15.75 14.06 0.99
CA SER A 214 -16.62 14.89 0.16
C SER A 214 -17.97 14.23 -0.12
N SER A 215 -18.02 12.90 -0.21
CA SER A 215 -19.23 12.12 -0.45
C SER A 215 -20.13 12.00 0.78
N LEU A 216 -19.62 12.34 1.97
CA LEU A 216 -20.39 12.23 3.21
C LEU A 216 -21.46 13.32 3.28
N THR A 217 -22.65 12.97 3.75
CA THR A 217 -23.71 13.90 4.11
C THR A 217 -23.29 14.77 5.31
N THR A 218 -23.99 15.87 5.56
CA THR A 218 -23.72 16.72 6.73
C THR A 218 -23.77 15.93 8.05
N ALA A 219 -24.74 15.02 8.21
CA ALA A 219 -24.86 14.18 9.41
C ALA A 219 -23.70 13.17 9.54
N GLN A 220 -23.24 12.60 8.43
CA GLN A 220 -22.08 11.71 8.41
C GLN A 220 -20.77 12.47 8.68
N LYS A 221 -20.61 13.68 8.12
CA LYS A 221 -19.44 14.54 8.41
C LYS A 221 -19.37 14.92 9.88
N ALA A 222 -20.49 15.16 10.54
CA ALA A 222 -20.51 15.43 11.97
C ALA A 222 -19.97 14.26 12.83
N GLN A 223 -20.04 13.03 12.32
CA GLN A 223 -19.41 11.86 12.94
C GLN A 223 -17.94 11.74 12.54
N ALA A 224 -17.62 11.91 11.25
CA ALA A 224 -16.28 11.68 10.71
C ALA A 224 -15.28 12.75 11.16
N VAL A 225 -15.67 14.03 11.21
CA VAL A 225 -14.78 15.15 11.53
C VAL A 225 -14.66 15.29 13.04
N ARG A 226 -13.44 15.09 13.56
CA ARG A 226 -13.15 15.04 15.00
C ARG A 226 -12.40 16.27 15.52
N GLY A 227 -11.89 17.10 14.62
CA GLY A 227 -11.18 18.33 14.99
C GLY A 227 -10.98 19.27 13.82
N SER A 228 -10.70 20.54 14.12
CA SER A 228 -10.47 21.61 13.13
C SER A 228 -9.01 21.76 12.73
N THR A 229 -8.09 21.12 13.45
CA THR A 229 -6.64 21.12 13.19
C THR A 229 -6.15 19.68 13.04
N TYR A 230 -5.16 19.46 12.16
CA TYR A 230 -4.51 18.16 12.03
C TYR A 230 -3.76 17.78 13.32
N ILE A 231 -3.55 16.49 13.51
CA ILE A 231 -2.80 15.94 14.63
C ILE A 231 -1.61 15.12 14.11
N ASP A 232 -0.65 14.83 14.97
CA ASP A 232 0.46 13.94 14.64
C ASP A 232 0.03 12.47 14.69
N LEU A 233 0.90 11.57 14.18
CA LEU A 233 0.69 10.13 14.19
C LEU A 233 0.48 9.60 15.61
N LEU A 234 -0.52 8.74 15.78
CA LEU A 234 -0.78 8.04 17.03
C LEU A 234 -0.15 6.64 17.05
N TYR A 235 0.03 6.03 15.88
CA TYR A 235 0.49 4.65 15.73
C TYR A 235 1.84 4.55 14.99
N GLY A 236 2.63 5.62 15.06
CA GLY A 236 3.95 5.72 14.46
C GLY A 236 5.00 4.79 15.10
N PRO A 237 6.29 5.02 14.82
CA PRO A 237 7.40 4.24 15.39
C PRO A 237 7.35 4.19 16.92
N GLY A 238 7.58 3.00 17.49
CA GLY A 238 7.55 2.80 18.94
C GLY A 238 6.18 2.68 19.60
N GLN A 239 5.09 2.77 18.81
CA GLN A 239 3.71 2.66 19.32
C GLN A 239 3.11 1.26 19.15
N ASP A 240 3.92 0.20 19.17
CA ASP A 240 3.50 -1.17 18.88
C ASP A 240 2.45 -1.75 19.84
N SER A 241 2.39 -1.22 21.08
CA SER A 241 1.43 -1.67 22.10
C SER A 241 0.19 -0.78 22.21
N ARG A 242 0.09 0.25 21.38
CA ARG A 242 -1.03 1.19 21.44
C ARG A 242 -2.32 0.53 20.92
N ALA A 243 -3.33 0.44 21.78
CA ALA A 243 -4.64 -0.08 21.38
C ALA A 243 -5.30 0.79 20.30
N PRO A 244 -5.98 0.18 19.30
CA PRO A 244 -6.72 0.93 18.29
C PRO A 244 -7.79 1.84 18.92
N SER A 245 -7.89 3.08 18.42
CA SER A 245 -8.94 4.03 18.80
C SER A 245 -9.98 4.11 17.68
N TYR A 246 -11.16 3.61 17.95
CA TYR A 246 -12.28 3.56 17.00
C TYR A 246 -13.05 4.89 17.05
N GLU A 247 -12.57 5.88 16.30
CA GLU A 247 -13.16 7.22 16.22
C GLU A 247 -13.58 7.56 14.80
N GLY A 248 -14.58 8.44 14.70
CA GLY A 248 -15.08 8.92 13.43
C GLY A 248 -16.38 8.20 13.03
N ILE A 249 -16.61 8.08 11.71
CA ILE A 249 -17.78 7.38 11.18
C ILE A 249 -17.46 5.90 10.96
N ALA A 250 -18.34 5.03 11.49
CA ALA A 250 -18.23 3.58 11.28
C ALA A 250 -18.61 3.20 9.84
N GLY A 251 -18.00 2.16 9.30
CA GLY A 251 -18.35 1.59 8.00
C GLY A 251 -19.82 1.15 7.92
N SER A 252 -20.39 0.66 9.02
CA SER A 252 -21.84 0.34 9.10
C SER A 252 -22.77 1.53 8.85
N ALA A 253 -22.31 2.78 9.06
CA ALA A 253 -23.06 4.00 8.79
C ALA A 253 -22.83 4.57 7.37
N LEU A 254 -22.02 3.92 6.56
CA LEU A 254 -21.72 4.30 5.18
C LEU A 254 -22.66 3.61 4.19
N THR A 255 -23.00 4.31 3.10
CA THR A 255 -23.69 3.69 1.95
C THR A 255 -22.76 2.72 1.23
N ALA A 256 -23.29 1.85 0.37
CA ALA A 256 -22.48 0.92 -0.42
C ALA A 256 -21.41 1.65 -1.28
N ALA A 257 -21.75 2.79 -1.89
CA ALA A 257 -20.82 3.60 -2.65
C ALA A 257 -19.69 4.18 -1.78
N GLN A 258 -20.01 4.66 -0.58
CA GLN A 258 -19.04 5.18 0.38
C GLN A 258 -18.15 4.07 0.94
N LYS A 259 -18.68 2.86 1.17
CA LYS A 259 -17.88 1.67 1.54
C LYS A 259 -16.86 1.33 0.44
N THR A 260 -17.28 1.41 -0.83
CA THR A 260 -16.35 1.24 -1.96
C THR A 260 -15.24 2.30 -1.94
N GLN A 261 -15.57 3.56 -1.67
CA GLN A 261 -14.56 4.62 -1.56
C GLN A 261 -13.61 4.39 -0.37
N LEU A 262 -14.11 3.93 0.78
CA LEU A 262 -13.28 3.57 1.93
C LEU A 262 -12.32 2.41 1.57
N LEU A 263 -12.81 1.37 0.90
CA LEU A 263 -11.96 0.28 0.40
C LEU A 263 -10.92 0.77 -0.64
N THR A 264 -11.30 1.71 -1.51
CA THR A 264 -10.36 2.33 -2.46
C THR A 264 -9.23 3.06 -1.74
N LEU A 265 -9.55 3.81 -0.68
CA LEU A 265 -8.53 4.45 0.17
C LEU A 265 -7.61 3.41 0.81
N ILE A 266 -8.18 2.38 1.42
CA ILE A 266 -7.42 1.30 2.07
C ILE A 266 -6.53 0.56 1.08
N SER A 267 -7.03 0.32 -0.14
CA SER A 267 -6.28 -0.37 -1.20
C SER A 267 -5.00 0.38 -1.60
N GLY A 268 -4.95 1.70 -1.45
CA GLY A 268 -3.74 2.49 -1.64
C GLY A 268 -2.57 2.06 -0.75
N TYR A 269 -2.86 1.43 0.38
CA TYR A 269 -1.88 0.86 1.31
C TYR A 269 -1.78 -0.67 1.17
N ALA A 270 -2.90 -1.36 1.14
CA ALA A 270 -2.92 -2.82 1.06
C ALA A 270 -2.28 -3.37 -0.23
N ASN A 271 -2.41 -2.65 -1.34
CA ASN A 271 -1.79 -3.01 -2.62
C ASN A 271 -0.29 -2.69 -2.73
N LEU A 272 0.38 -2.31 -1.64
CA LEU A 272 1.84 -2.20 -1.64
C LEU A 272 2.52 -3.56 -1.80
N VAL A 273 1.98 -4.60 -1.16
CA VAL A 273 2.47 -5.97 -1.31
C VAL A 273 2.11 -6.54 -2.70
N ASN A 274 2.75 -7.61 -3.11
CA ASN A 274 2.43 -8.32 -4.36
C ASN A 274 0.91 -8.60 -4.48
N THR A 275 0.45 -8.86 -5.70
CA THR A 275 -1.00 -8.91 -6.01
C THR A 275 -1.71 -10.06 -5.28
N GLU A 276 -1.01 -11.17 -5.04
CA GLU A 276 -1.56 -12.35 -4.35
C GLU A 276 -1.92 -12.03 -2.90
N ASP A 277 -0.94 -11.57 -2.13
CA ASP A 277 -1.13 -11.21 -0.73
C ASP A 277 -2.07 -9.99 -0.57
N ALA A 278 -2.03 -9.03 -1.51
CA ALA A 278 -2.92 -7.88 -1.50
C ALA A 278 -4.40 -8.28 -1.62
N ALA A 279 -4.74 -9.26 -2.46
CA ALA A 279 -6.11 -9.71 -2.64
C ALA A 279 -6.66 -10.37 -1.36
N GLY A 280 -5.89 -11.26 -0.74
CA GLY A 280 -6.21 -11.87 0.54
C GLY A 280 -6.39 -10.83 1.64
N ARG A 281 -5.46 -9.88 1.70
CA ARG A 281 -5.46 -8.78 2.66
C ARG A 281 -6.70 -7.88 2.55
N LEU A 282 -7.09 -7.51 1.33
CA LEU A 282 -8.29 -6.71 1.10
C LEU A 282 -9.57 -7.47 1.47
N ALA A 283 -9.65 -8.78 1.21
CA ALA A 283 -10.77 -9.61 1.60
C ALA A 283 -10.95 -9.65 3.13
N GLU A 284 -9.86 -9.79 3.91
CA GLU A 284 -9.89 -9.74 5.37
C GLU A 284 -10.39 -8.39 5.90
N ILE A 285 -9.91 -7.29 5.32
CA ILE A 285 -10.35 -5.94 5.71
C ILE A 285 -11.82 -5.73 5.35
N GLN A 286 -12.24 -6.17 4.16
CA GLN A 286 -13.62 -6.07 3.71
C GLN A 286 -14.59 -6.82 4.62
N ALA A 287 -14.20 -7.99 5.14
CA ALA A 287 -15.00 -8.76 6.07
C ALA A 287 -15.27 -8.02 7.40
N THR A 288 -14.42 -7.06 7.76
CA THR A 288 -14.53 -6.25 8.98
C THR A 288 -14.86 -4.78 8.70
N LEU A 289 -15.27 -4.45 7.47
CA LEU A 289 -15.42 -3.06 7.04
C LEU A 289 -16.48 -2.30 7.84
N ASP A 290 -17.56 -2.96 8.25
CA ASP A 290 -18.61 -2.35 9.07
C ASP A 290 -18.14 -1.93 10.46
N GLN A 291 -17.07 -2.54 10.96
CA GLN A 291 -16.39 -2.23 12.22
C GLN A 291 -15.16 -1.32 12.01
N THR A 292 -14.93 -0.86 10.79
CA THR A 292 -13.81 0.02 10.44
C THR A 292 -14.28 1.45 10.41
N TYR A 293 -13.55 2.36 11.04
CA TYR A 293 -13.91 3.76 11.24
C TYR A 293 -13.04 4.67 10.39
N PHE A 294 -13.61 5.76 9.89
CA PHE A 294 -12.90 6.83 9.21
C PHE A 294 -13.02 8.13 10.02
N ALA A 295 -11.89 8.69 10.43
CA ALA A 295 -11.80 9.95 11.17
C ALA A 295 -11.02 10.99 10.39
N TRP A 296 -11.42 12.26 10.51
CA TRP A 296 -10.80 13.41 9.87
C TRP A 296 -10.51 14.51 10.88
N TYR A 297 -9.33 15.14 10.78
CA TYR A 297 -8.93 16.28 11.61
C TYR A 297 -8.29 17.35 10.71
N GLY A 298 -8.81 18.56 10.79
CA GLY A 298 -8.34 19.71 10.01
C GLY A 298 -9.36 20.23 9.00
N PRO A 299 -8.94 21.16 8.14
CA PRO A 299 -9.79 21.75 7.12
C PRO A 299 -10.40 20.71 6.17
N GLN A 300 -11.68 20.85 5.83
CA GLN A 300 -12.37 19.97 4.89
C GLN A 300 -12.18 20.45 3.43
N THR A 301 -10.94 20.64 3.03
CA THR A 301 -10.54 21.15 1.71
C THR A 301 -9.57 20.21 1.02
N SER A 302 -9.37 20.38 -0.28
CA SER A 302 -8.43 19.58 -1.08
C SER A 302 -6.94 19.97 -0.89
N ALA A 303 -6.63 20.90 0.02
CA ALA A 303 -5.30 21.51 0.15
C ALA A 303 -4.20 20.58 0.73
N GLY A 304 -4.53 19.39 1.23
CA GLY A 304 -3.54 18.43 1.72
C GLY A 304 -3.02 18.68 3.13
N ASN A 305 -3.64 19.57 3.89
CA ASN A 305 -3.20 19.99 5.23
C ASN A 305 -4.07 19.45 6.37
N SER A 306 -4.69 18.29 6.16
CA SER A 306 -5.54 17.62 7.15
C SER A 306 -5.05 16.20 7.41
N TYR A 307 -5.26 15.75 8.63
CA TYR A 307 -5.01 14.37 9.03
C TYR A 307 -6.27 13.53 8.78
N PHE A 308 -6.07 12.30 8.36
CA PHE A 308 -7.12 11.29 8.43
C PHE A 308 -6.60 9.99 9.02
N ARG A 309 -7.53 9.20 9.56
CA ARG A 309 -7.25 7.87 10.08
C ARG A 309 -8.34 6.89 9.66
N VAL A 310 -7.92 5.70 9.27
CA VAL A 310 -8.77 4.51 9.18
C VAL A 310 -8.38 3.56 10.30
N THR A 311 -9.34 3.16 11.14
CA THR A 311 -9.09 2.24 12.25
C THR A 311 -10.13 1.13 12.26
N GLY A 312 -9.70 -0.10 12.06
CA GLY A 312 -10.54 -1.29 12.06
C GLY A 312 -9.86 -2.46 12.77
N PRO A 313 -10.57 -3.59 12.94
CA PRO A 313 -10.02 -4.79 13.55
C PRO A 313 -8.78 -5.34 12.83
N ARG A 314 -8.69 -5.09 11.52
CA ARG A 314 -7.64 -5.60 10.64
C ARG A 314 -6.82 -4.50 9.96
N VAL A 315 -7.05 -3.22 10.24
CA VAL A 315 -6.35 -2.12 9.57
C VAL A 315 -6.23 -0.91 10.46
N ILE A 316 -5.02 -0.32 10.49
CA ILE A 316 -4.78 1.04 10.95
C ILE A 316 -4.02 1.76 9.85
N ILE A 317 -4.55 2.88 9.39
CA ILE A 317 -3.93 3.80 8.45
C ILE A 317 -3.98 5.19 9.06
N GLU A 318 -2.88 5.92 8.99
CA GLU A 318 -2.82 7.33 9.31
C GLU A 318 -2.13 8.09 8.18
N TYR A 319 -2.57 9.31 7.95
CA TYR A 319 -1.95 10.30 7.10
C TYR A 319 -1.89 11.61 7.89
N SER A 320 -0.70 12.09 8.17
CA SER A 320 -0.45 13.22 9.07
C SER A 320 0.45 14.25 8.41
N PRO A 321 -0.06 15.45 8.09
CA PRO A 321 0.77 16.59 7.73
C PRO A 321 1.68 16.99 8.88
N GLN A 322 2.89 17.46 8.58
CA GLN A 322 3.91 17.85 9.55
C GLN A 322 4.31 19.31 9.35
N ALA A 323 4.26 20.11 10.40
CA ALA A 323 4.64 21.53 10.31
C ALA A 323 6.16 21.76 10.16
N MET A 324 6.98 20.78 10.54
CA MET A 324 8.44 20.89 10.48
C MET A 324 8.93 20.91 9.03
N GLY A 325 9.78 21.87 8.68
CA GLY A 325 10.42 21.95 7.36
C GLY A 325 9.58 22.63 6.28
N GLY A 326 8.59 23.45 6.63
CA GLY A 326 7.82 24.24 5.68
C GLY A 326 6.31 24.20 5.91
N THR A 327 5.52 24.20 4.83
CA THR A 327 4.06 24.06 4.94
C THR A 327 3.70 22.63 5.29
N ALA A 328 2.70 22.45 6.15
CA ALA A 328 2.27 21.12 6.61
C ALA A 328 1.86 20.20 5.43
N ALA A 329 1.25 20.73 4.39
CA ALA A 329 0.89 19.97 3.18
C ALA A 329 2.10 19.47 2.36
N ASN A 330 3.30 19.96 2.62
CA ASN A 330 4.53 19.56 1.92
C ASN A 330 5.38 18.55 2.68
N HIS A 331 4.96 18.16 3.87
CA HIS A 331 5.65 17.16 4.70
C HIS A 331 4.62 16.19 5.28
N ILE A 332 4.59 14.97 4.79
CA ILE A 332 3.56 13.99 5.13
C ILE A 332 4.21 12.77 5.80
N HIS A 333 3.67 12.40 6.93
CA HIS A 333 3.89 11.12 7.59
C HIS A 333 2.68 10.23 7.42
N GLY A 334 2.88 8.94 7.14
CA GLY A 334 1.84 7.95 7.06
C GLY A 334 2.25 6.65 7.70
N ILE A 335 1.26 5.92 8.19
CA ILE A 335 1.44 4.61 8.80
C ILE A 335 0.44 3.62 8.24
N TYR A 336 0.87 2.37 8.06
CA TYR A 336 0.02 1.23 7.73
C TYR A 336 0.34 0.07 8.65
N ARG A 337 -0.68 -0.42 9.37
CA ARG A 337 -0.56 -1.50 10.36
C ARG A 337 -1.74 -2.47 10.26
N ASP A 338 -1.54 -3.67 10.77
CA ASP A 338 -2.59 -4.61 11.14
C ASP A 338 -2.52 -4.90 12.64
N PRO A 339 -3.49 -4.46 13.47
CA PRO A 339 -3.46 -4.69 14.90
C PRO A 339 -3.34 -6.16 15.31
N GLN A 340 -3.73 -7.09 14.43
CA GLN A 340 -3.68 -8.53 14.68
C GLN A 340 -2.48 -9.22 14.04
N ASN A 341 -1.76 -8.53 13.13
CA ASN A 341 -0.69 -9.17 12.36
C ASN A 341 0.56 -8.30 12.16
N ASP A 342 0.75 -7.26 12.96
CA ASP A 342 1.99 -6.47 12.92
C ASP A 342 3.21 -7.40 13.10
N TYR A 343 4.23 -7.19 12.27
CA TYR A 343 5.42 -8.03 12.19
C TYR A 343 5.12 -9.51 11.88
N GLY A 344 4.00 -9.80 11.24
CA GLY A 344 3.59 -11.15 10.89
C GLY A 344 3.11 -12.00 12.06
N ALA A 345 2.63 -11.39 13.15
CA ALA A 345 2.27 -12.12 14.37
C ALA A 345 1.22 -13.23 14.13
N ALA A 346 0.28 -13.02 13.20
CA ALA A 346 -0.76 -14.02 12.89
C ALA A 346 -0.27 -15.14 11.97
N ILE A 347 0.80 -14.93 11.20
CA ILE A 347 1.31 -15.90 10.21
C ILE A 347 2.58 -16.64 10.66
N THR A 348 3.12 -16.29 11.82
CA THR A 348 4.39 -16.88 12.32
C THR A 348 4.21 -17.81 13.51
N GLY A 349 3.00 -17.94 14.05
CA GLY A 349 2.62 -18.87 15.13
C GLY A 349 3.01 -18.38 16.51
#